data_1a5942563bea4a62a0ba593964e19f17
#
_entry.id   1a5942563bea4a62a0ba593964e19f17
#
_cell.length_a   1.000
_cell.length_b   1.000
_cell.length_c   1.000
_cell.angle_alpha   90.00
_cell.angle_beta   90.00
_cell.angle_gamma   90.00
#
_symmetry.space_group_name_H-M   'P 1'
#
loop_
_entity.id
_entity.type
_entity.pdbx_description
1 polymer ?
#
loop_
_entity_poly.entity_id
_entity_poly.type
_entity_poly.pdbx_seq_one_letter_code
_entity_poly.pdbx_strand_id
1 'polypeptide(L)'
;MRTPARYCTSKQAAELLMVSPVTVREWARKGLLAAVSTAGGHRRFLLEDLRAFAAAHGIPMGSATEPSAGAAHRVLLVDDDPVFATYLREIIVEADPGMQVEWASDGFEAGQLTASFRPRLVVIDIYMPRIDGIELCRRLRAHPTTAAAKLIILSNSLTDENIAAVRAAGADRWIEKGASREEILRALEVGQRI
;
A
#
# COMPACT_ATOMS: atom_id res chain seq x y z
N MET A 1 -9.63 -28.28 2.41
CA MET A 1 -9.64 -26.87 1.92
C MET A 1 -8.23 -26.55 1.45
N ARG A 2 -8.02 -26.23 0.17
CA ARG A 2 -6.68 -25.82 -0.33
C ARG A 2 -6.45 -24.36 0.06
N THR A 3 -5.39 -24.12 0.82
CA THR A 3 -4.91 -22.76 1.11
C THR A 3 -4.61 -22.05 -0.23
N PRO A 4 -5.04 -20.80 -0.45
CA PRO A 4 -4.74 -20.10 -1.69
C PRO A 4 -3.24 -19.95 -1.88
N ALA A 5 -2.76 -20.23 -3.10
CA ALA A 5 -1.36 -20.13 -3.46
C ALA A 5 -0.85 -18.68 -3.24
N ARG A 6 0.19 -18.52 -2.42
CA ARG A 6 0.75 -17.20 -2.10
C ARG A 6 1.98 -16.94 -2.94
N TYR A 7 1.93 -15.89 -3.74
CA TYR A 7 3.04 -15.45 -4.59
C TYR A 7 3.72 -14.20 -4.01
N CYS A 8 5.04 -14.10 -4.20
CA CYS A 8 5.83 -12.94 -3.84
C CYS A 8 6.66 -12.43 -5.04
N THR A 9 7.09 -11.18 -4.96
CA THR A 9 7.97 -10.53 -5.94
C THR A 9 9.42 -11.00 -5.79
N SER A 10 10.28 -10.70 -6.77
CA SER A 10 11.71 -10.97 -6.66
C SER A 10 12.36 -10.27 -5.45
N LYS A 11 11.87 -9.09 -5.07
CA LYS A 11 12.35 -8.34 -3.90
C LYS A 11 11.96 -9.05 -2.60
N GLN A 12 10.69 -9.41 -2.46
CA GLN A 12 10.20 -10.14 -1.29
C GLN A 12 10.86 -11.53 -1.14
N ALA A 13 11.06 -12.22 -2.28
CA ALA A 13 11.78 -13.50 -2.26
C ALA A 13 13.24 -13.33 -1.81
N ALA A 14 13.89 -12.25 -2.21
CA ALA A 14 15.25 -11.90 -1.80
C ALA A 14 15.36 -11.61 -0.29
N GLU A 15 14.40 -10.85 0.24
CA GLU A 15 14.31 -10.58 1.69
C GLU A 15 14.11 -11.87 2.50
N LEU A 16 13.22 -12.75 2.04
CA LEU A 16 12.95 -14.03 2.68
C LEU A 16 14.17 -14.97 2.70
N LEU A 17 14.95 -14.96 1.61
CA LEU A 17 16.16 -15.79 1.47
C LEU A 17 17.43 -15.07 1.94
N MET A 18 17.31 -13.85 2.47
CA MET A 18 18.43 -13.02 2.94
C MET A 18 19.54 -12.82 1.89
N VAL A 19 19.13 -12.64 0.62
CA VAL A 19 20.03 -12.44 -0.53
C VAL A 19 19.63 -11.22 -1.34
N SER A 20 20.41 -10.88 -2.37
CA SER A 20 20.06 -9.78 -3.27
C SER A 20 18.90 -10.16 -4.23
N PRO A 21 18.05 -9.20 -4.67
CA PRO A 21 17.06 -9.45 -5.72
C PRO A 21 17.68 -9.91 -7.05
N VAL A 22 18.95 -9.58 -7.29
CA VAL A 22 19.71 -10.03 -8.46
C VAL A 22 19.96 -11.53 -8.35
N THR A 23 20.36 -12.01 -7.18
CA THR A 23 20.61 -13.44 -6.91
C THR A 23 19.35 -14.28 -7.16
N VAL A 24 18.20 -13.83 -6.66
CA VAL A 24 16.90 -14.53 -6.87
C VAL A 24 16.55 -14.60 -8.35
N ARG A 25 16.74 -13.52 -9.10
CA ARG A 25 16.50 -13.48 -10.55
C ARG A 25 17.43 -14.41 -11.30
N GLU A 26 18.68 -14.52 -10.84
CA GLU A 26 19.70 -15.40 -11.41
C GLU A 26 19.34 -16.88 -11.19
N TRP A 27 18.91 -17.26 -9.99
CA TRP A 27 18.42 -18.60 -9.70
C TRP A 27 17.21 -18.97 -10.54
N ALA A 28 16.26 -18.04 -10.70
CA ALA A 28 15.11 -18.25 -11.57
C ALA A 28 15.50 -18.37 -13.05
N ARG A 29 16.48 -17.58 -13.51
CA ARG A 29 17.00 -17.67 -14.88
C ARG A 29 17.70 -19.00 -15.15
N LYS A 30 18.39 -19.54 -14.16
CA LYS A 30 19.07 -20.85 -14.22
C LYS A 30 18.14 -22.03 -14.02
N GLY A 31 16.86 -21.79 -13.76
CA GLY A 31 15.88 -22.85 -13.48
C GLY A 31 16.00 -23.51 -12.12
N LEU A 32 16.84 -22.97 -11.24
CA LEU A 32 17.05 -23.48 -9.87
C LEU A 32 15.87 -23.13 -8.94
N LEU A 33 15.20 -22.03 -9.20
CA LEU A 33 14.04 -21.55 -8.46
C LEU A 33 12.86 -21.35 -9.41
N ALA A 34 11.75 -21.99 -9.14
CA ALA A 34 10.55 -21.86 -9.96
C ALA A 34 9.96 -20.44 -9.88
N ALA A 35 9.63 -19.88 -11.04
CA ALA A 35 9.02 -18.56 -11.15
C ALA A 35 7.94 -18.54 -12.23
N VAL A 36 6.85 -17.83 -11.94
CA VAL A 36 5.78 -17.54 -12.89
C VAL A 36 5.93 -16.12 -13.39
N SER A 37 5.86 -15.90 -14.71
CA SER A 37 5.87 -14.56 -15.30
C SER A 37 4.45 -14.03 -15.47
N THR A 38 4.19 -12.79 -15.04
CA THR A 38 2.93 -12.11 -15.35
C THR A 38 2.92 -11.63 -16.80
N ALA A 39 1.76 -11.25 -17.32
CA ALA A 39 1.63 -10.69 -18.67
C ALA A 39 2.51 -9.44 -18.91
N GLY A 40 2.83 -8.69 -17.86
CA GLY A 40 3.76 -7.55 -17.88
C GLY A 40 5.24 -7.92 -17.68
N GLY A 41 5.62 -9.20 -17.79
CA GLY A 41 7.01 -9.65 -17.69
C GLY A 41 7.59 -9.71 -16.26
N HIS A 42 6.79 -9.43 -15.23
CA HIS A 42 7.25 -9.48 -13.85
C HIS A 42 7.20 -10.91 -13.31
N ARG A 43 8.33 -11.35 -12.71
CA ARG A 43 8.41 -12.67 -12.08
C ARG A 43 7.72 -12.70 -10.74
N ARG A 44 7.00 -13.80 -10.49
CA ARG A 44 6.39 -14.13 -9.20
C ARG A 44 6.87 -15.51 -8.76
N PHE A 45 7.10 -15.65 -7.48
CA PHE A 45 7.61 -16.87 -6.85
C PHE A 45 6.56 -17.41 -5.88
N LEU A 46 6.26 -18.69 -5.96
CA LEU A 46 5.38 -19.33 -5.00
C LEU A 46 6.14 -19.48 -3.66
N LEU A 47 5.50 -19.09 -2.57
CA LEU A 47 6.14 -19.12 -1.25
C LEU A 47 6.56 -20.52 -0.82
N GLU A 48 5.80 -21.54 -1.23
CA GLU A 48 6.13 -22.95 -0.99
C GLU A 48 7.40 -23.37 -1.71
N ASP A 49 7.57 -22.94 -2.98
CA ASP A 49 8.78 -23.25 -3.76
C ASP A 49 10.02 -22.57 -3.16
N LEU A 50 9.87 -21.35 -2.63
CA LEU A 50 10.94 -20.66 -1.92
C LEU A 50 11.35 -21.41 -0.64
N ARG A 51 10.39 -21.92 0.13
CA ARG A 51 10.65 -22.73 1.33
C ARG A 51 11.36 -24.03 1.00
N ALA A 52 10.89 -24.73 -0.02
CA ALA A 52 11.51 -25.97 -0.49
C ALA A 52 12.94 -25.74 -0.99
N PHE A 53 13.15 -24.66 -1.76
CA PHE A 53 14.46 -24.27 -2.26
C PHE A 53 15.43 -23.93 -1.13
N ALA A 54 15.00 -23.16 -0.14
CA ALA A 54 15.81 -22.79 1.02
C ALA A 54 16.23 -24.01 1.83
N ALA A 55 15.29 -24.91 2.10
CA ALA A 55 15.56 -26.16 2.81
C ALA A 55 16.55 -27.05 2.05
N ALA A 56 16.38 -27.20 0.73
CA ALA A 56 17.26 -28.02 -0.10
C ALA A 56 18.71 -27.49 -0.20
N HIS A 57 18.89 -26.17 -0.05
CA HIS A 57 20.21 -25.52 -0.20
C HIS A 57 20.80 -25.03 1.13
N GLY A 58 20.18 -25.36 2.27
CA GLY A 58 20.66 -24.93 3.59
C GLY A 58 20.67 -23.41 3.78
N ILE A 59 19.83 -22.69 3.00
CA ILE A 59 19.71 -21.25 3.11
C ILE A 59 18.81 -20.95 4.30
N PRO A 60 19.30 -20.21 5.33
CA PRO A 60 18.42 -19.78 6.41
C PRO A 60 17.33 -18.88 5.81
N MET A 61 16.10 -19.35 5.82
CA MET A 61 15.00 -18.45 5.56
C MET A 61 14.87 -17.50 6.75
N GLY A 62 14.99 -16.22 6.48
CA GLY A 62 14.42 -15.24 7.39
C GLY A 62 13.00 -15.69 7.65
N SER A 63 12.58 -15.75 8.89
CA SER A 63 11.23 -16.16 9.26
C SER A 63 10.29 -15.46 8.28
N ALA A 64 9.60 -16.24 7.41
CA ALA A 64 8.32 -15.80 6.93
C ALA A 64 7.45 -15.80 8.20
N THR A 65 7.78 -14.91 9.11
CA THR A 65 6.77 -14.34 9.97
C THR A 65 5.67 -14.07 8.98
N GLU A 66 4.60 -14.81 9.06
CA GLU A 66 3.26 -14.29 8.77
C GLU A 66 3.45 -12.80 8.84
N PRO A 67 3.09 -11.94 7.82
CA PRO A 67 3.23 -10.51 8.03
C PRO A 67 2.66 -10.31 9.42
N SER A 68 3.56 -10.59 10.37
CA SER A 68 3.35 -10.42 11.78
C SER A 68 2.99 -8.99 11.82
N ALA A 69 2.00 -8.62 12.39
CA ALA A 69 1.54 -7.38 12.91
C ALA A 69 2.47 -6.14 12.91
N GLY A 70 3.60 -6.12 12.19
CA GLY A 70 4.16 -5.05 11.40
C GLY A 70 3.40 -5.07 10.09
N ALA A 71 2.10 -4.81 10.14
CA ALA A 71 1.28 -4.74 8.97
C ALA A 71 1.99 -3.85 7.97
N ALA A 72 2.41 -4.42 6.83
CA ALA A 72 2.85 -3.64 5.70
C ALA A 72 1.91 -2.44 5.66
N HIS A 73 2.45 -1.25 5.84
CA HIS A 73 1.64 -0.05 5.94
C HIS A 73 0.97 0.11 4.59
N ARG A 74 -0.26 -0.37 4.49
CA ARG A 74 -1.05 -0.34 3.25
C ARG A 74 -1.72 1.01 3.17
N VAL A 75 -1.36 1.73 2.13
CA VAL A 75 -1.87 3.07 1.85
C VAL A 75 -2.76 2.99 0.62
N LEU A 76 -3.99 3.46 0.74
CA LEU A 76 -4.88 3.68 -0.38
C LEU A 76 -4.93 5.19 -0.66
N LEU A 77 -4.54 5.57 -1.87
CA LEU A 77 -4.72 6.92 -2.39
C LEU A 77 -6.05 6.97 -3.15
N VAL A 78 -6.85 7.98 -2.88
CA VAL A 78 -8.11 8.21 -3.59
C VAL A 78 -8.11 9.63 -4.13
N ASP A 79 -7.86 9.76 -5.42
CA ASP A 79 -7.67 11.03 -6.11
C ASP A 79 -7.95 10.84 -7.59
N ASP A 80 -8.68 11.74 -8.23
CA ASP A 80 -8.97 11.67 -9.66
C ASP A 80 -7.83 12.23 -10.54
N ASP A 81 -6.84 12.88 -9.93
CA ASP A 81 -5.62 13.33 -10.60
C ASP A 81 -4.53 12.25 -10.59
N PRO A 82 -4.29 11.55 -11.72
CA PRO A 82 -3.28 10.50 -11.80
C PRO A 82 -1.84 11.03 -11.63
N VAL A 83 -1.60 12.31 -11.93
CA VAL A 83 -0.27 12.92 -11.80
C VAL A 83 0.05 13.12 -10.33
N PHE A 84 -0.90 13.65 -9.57
CA PHE A 84 -0.73 13.86 -8.14
C PHE A 84 -0.69 12.52 -7.37
N ALA A 85 -1.52 11.55 -7.75
CA ALA A 85 -1.49 10.21 -7.17
C ALA A 85 -0.13 9.51 -7.40
N THR A 86 0.44 9.65 -8.61
CA THR A 86 1.77 9.12 -8.92
C THR A 86 2.85 9.80 -8.04
N TYR A 87 2.82 11.12 -7.95
CA TYR A 87 3.74 11.88 -7.08
C TYR A 87 3.66 11.42 -5.62
N LEU A 88 2.45 11.31 -5.06
CA LEU A 88 2.27 10.82 -3.67
C LEU A 88 2.83 9.42 -3.48
N ARG A 89 2.55 8.52 -4.43
CA ARG A 89 3.08 7.15 -4.39
C ARG A 89 4.61 7.13 -4.37
N GLU A 90 5.24 7.95 -5.22
CA GLU A 90 6.70 8.02 -5.31
C GLU A 90 7.30 8.50 -3.99
N ILE A 91 6.83 9.61 -3.42
CA ILE A 91 7.37 10.15 -2.17
C ILE A 91 7.14 9.21 -0.98
N ILE A 92 6.00 8.49 -0.93
CA ILE A 92 5.70 7.51 0.11
C ILE A 92 6.64 6.31 0.02
N VAL A 93 6.80 5.73 -1.18
CA VAL A 93 7.64 4.54 -1.40
C VAL A 93 9.13 4.87 -1.24
N GLU A 94 9.55 6.10 -1.59
CA GLU A 94 10.90 6.57 -1.37
C GLU A 94 11.21 6.75 0.12
N ALA A 95 10.26 7.31 0.89
CA ALA A 95 10.41 7.50 2.33
C ALA A 95 10.35 6.18 3.12
N ASP A 96 9.52 5.24 2.70
CA ASP A 96 9.44 3.88 3.26
C ASP A 96 9.18 2.83 2.16
N PRO A 97 10.25 2.18 1.67
CA PRO A 97 10.14 1.14 0.65
C PRO A 97 9.31 -0.08 1.06
N GLY A 98 8.94 -0.21 2.32
CA GLY A 98 8.04 -1.26 2.83
C GLY A 98 6.56 -0.97 2.63
N MET A 99 6.21 0.27 2.28
CA MET A 99 4.83 0.67 2.02
C MET A 99 4.27 0.00 0.76
N GLN A 100 3.05 -0.51 0.87
CA GLN A 100 2.25 -0.94 -0.26
C GLN A 100 1.24 0.16 -0.55
N VAL A 101 1.30 0.74 -1.75
CA VAL A 101 0.45 1.85 -2.14
C VAL A 101 -0.42 1.42 -3.31
N GLU A 102 -1.73 1.44 -3.13
CA GLU A 102 -2.74 1.29 -4.17
C GLU A 102 -3.41 2.65 -4.44
N TRP A 103 -3.97 2.79 -5.61
CA TRP A 103 -4.63 4.01 -6.04
C TRP A 103 -6.01 3.69 -6.61
N ALA A 104 -6.97 4.53 -6.24
CA ALA A 104 -8.33 4.57 -6.76
C ALA A 104 -8.60 5.95 -7.35
N SER A 105 -9.15 6.01 -8.54
CA SER A 105 -9.49 7.23 -9.25
C SER A 105 -10.84 7.83 -8.82
N ASP A 106 -11.63 7.08 -8.06
CA ASP A 106 -12.92 7.53 -7.54
C ASP A 106 -13.36 6.74 -6.30
N GLY A 107 -14.45 7.19 -5.67
CA GLY A 107 -14.97 6.56 -4.46
C GLY A 107 -15.56 5.17 -4.67
N PHE A 108 -15.97 4.79 -5.88
CA PHE A 108 -16.46 3.45 -6.16
C PHE A 108 -15.30 2.45 -6.21
N GLU A 109 -14.24 2.79 -6.92
CA GLU A 109 -13.02 1.99 -6.98
C GLU A 109 -12.37 1.89 -5.58
N ALA A 110 -12.34 3.00 -4.81
CA ALA A 110 -11.89 3.00 -3.43
C ALA A 110 -12.66 1.99 -2.56
N GLY A 111 -13.99 1.93 -2.70
CA GLY A 111 -14.83 0.96 -2.00
C GLY A 111 -14.48 -0.49 -2.33
N GLN A 112 -14.20 -0.81 -3.59
CA GLN A 112 -13.78 -2.15 -4.01
C GLN A 112 -12.39 -2.52 -3.45
N LEU A 113 -11.44 -1.58 -3.53
CA LEU A 113 -10.08 -1.81 -3.04
C LEU A 113 -10.03 -1.97 -1.53
N THR A 114 -10.83 -1.23 -0.76
CA THR A 114 -10.84 -1.35 0.72
C THR A 114 -11.17 -2.74 1.19
N ALA A 115 -12.04 -3.47 0.51
CA ALA A 115 -12.45 -4.82 0.89
C ALA A 115 -11.31 -5.85 0.75
N SER A 116 -10.52 -5.77 -0.32
CA SER A 116 -9.43 -6.70 -0.63
C SER A 116 -8.09 -6.25 -0.06
N PHE A 117 -7.77 -4.97 -0.19
CA PHE A 117 -6.49 -4.39 0.19
C PHE A 117 -6.38 -4.10 1.69
N ARG A 118 -7.51 -3.80 2.37
CA ARG A 118 -7.58 -3.47 3.82
C ARG A 118 -6.52 -2.43 4.22
N PRO A 119 -6.60 -1.20 3.71
CA PRO A 119 -5.62 -0.16 3.98
C PRO A 119 -5.64 0.23 5.46
N ARG A 120 -4.48 0.58 6.00
CA ARG A 120 -4.36 1.19 7.33
C ARG A 120 -4.35 2.72 7.26
N LEU A 121 -3.99 3.25 6.11
CA LEU A 121 -4.03 4.67 5.82
C LEU A 121 -4.79 4.87 4.51
N VAL A 122 -5.74 5.77 4.52
CA VAL A 122 -6.43 6.22 3.31
C VAL A 122 -6.23 7.71 3.16
N VAL A 123 -5.72 8.12 2.03
CA VAL A 123 -5.51 9.53 1.66
C VAL A 123 -6.57 9.87 0.62
N ILE A 124 -7.38 10.90 0.87
CA ILE A 124 -8.59 11.17 0.10
C ILE A 124 -8.58 12.62 -0.37
N ASP A 125 -8.75 12.85 -1.67
CA ASP A 125 -9.11 14.18 -2.17
C ASP A 125 -10.58 14.51 -1.88
N ILE A 126 -10.87 15.76 -1.57
CA ILE A 126 -12.27 16.23 -1.40
C ILE A 126 -12.97 16.28 -2.75
N TYR A 127 -12.33 16.88 -3.74
CA TYR A 127 -12.95 17.24 -5.01
C TYR A 127 -12.75 16.16 -6.06
N MET A 128 -13.61 15.14 -6.02
CA MET A 128 -13.62 14.07 -7.00
C MET A 128 -14.98 13.99 -7.71
N PRO A 129 -15.02 13.55 -8.97
CA PRO A 129 -16.29 13.32 -9.66
C PRO A 129 -17.10 12.20 -9.00
N ARG A 130 -18.41 12.30 -9.04
CA ARG A 130 -19.42 11.31 -8.61
C ARG A 130 -19.59 11.14 -7.10
N ILE A 131 -18.55 11.03 -6.33
CA ILE A 131 -18.62 10.94 -4.87
C ILE A 131 -17.65 11.94 -4.28
N ASP A 132 -18.17 12.87 -3.50
CA ASP A 132 -17.38 13.81 -2.71
C ASP A 132 -16.52 13.06 -1.67
N GLY A 133 -15.26 13.46 -1.55
CA GLY A 133 -14.32 12.85 -0.62
C GLY A 133 -14.75 12.93 0.85
N ILE A 134 -15.53 13.93 1.23
CA ILE A 134 -16.11 14.05 2.57
C ILE A 134 -17.14 12.94 2.82
N GLU A 135 -17.99 12.67 1.84
CA GLU A 135 -18.96 11.56 1.92
C GLU A 135 -18.25 10.19 1.91
N LEU A 136 -17.22 10.04 1.10
CA LEU A 136 -16.38 8.84 1.12
C LEU A 136 -15.74 8.63 2.49
N CYS A 137 -15.16 9.66 3.09
CA CYS A 137 -14.57 9.63 4.43
C CYS A 137 -15.58 9.14 5.47
N ARG A 138 -16.82 9.65 5.45
CA ARG A 138 -17.91 9.26 6.34
C ARG A 138 -18.28 7.78 6.17
N ARG A 139 -18.35 7.29 4.92
CA ARG A 139 -18.63 5.88 4.63
C ARG A 139 -17.52 4.96 5.10
N LEU A 140 -16.27 5.33 4.87
CA LEU A 140 -15.12 4.56 5.34
C LEU A 140 -15.06 4.48 6.86
N ARG A 141 -15.35 5.57 7.55
CA ARG A 141 -15.38 5.61 9.01
C ARG A 141 -16.53 4.76 9.60
N ALA A 142 -17.67 4.70 8.92
CA ALA A 142 -18.81 3.89 9.33
C ALA A 142 -18.64 2.39 9.02
N HIS A 143 -17.72 2.01 8.11
CA HIS A 143 -17.58 0.62 7.69
C HIS A 143 -16.64 -0.17 8.61
N PRO A 144 -17.02 -1.34 9.14
CA PRO A 144 -16.22 -2.08 10.14
C PRO A 144 -14.79 -2.40 9.72
N THR A 145 -14.52 -2.66 8.43
CA THR A 145 -13.18 -3.03 7.94
C THR A 145 -12.24 -1.84 7.82
N THR A 146 -12.77 -0.61 7.73
CA THR A 146 -12.02 0.63 7.55
C THR A 146 -12.19 1.61 8.70
N ALA A 147 -13.07 1.34 9.67
CA ALA A 147 -13.33 2.20 10.81
C ALA A 147 -12.06 2.55 11.63
N ALA A 148 -11.10 1.63 11.70
CA ALA A 148 -9.83 1.81 12.39
C ALA A 148 -8.70 2.33 11.47
N ALA A 149 -8.95 2.50 10.17
CA ALA A 149 -7.98 3.07 9.26
C ALA A 149 -7.78 4.56 9.56
N LYS A 150 -6.56 5.04 9.40
CA LYS A 150 -6.28 6.47 9.45
C LYS A 150 -6.78 7.13 8.18
N LEU A 151 -7.62 8.14 8.30
CA LEU A 151 -8.20 8.89 7.17
C LEU A 151 -7.60 10.28 7.11
N ILE A 152 -6.90 10.59 6.04
CA ILE A 152 -6.27 11.90 5.83
C ILE A 152 -6.84 12.52 4.57
N ILE A 153 -7.32 13.75 4.69
CA ILE A 153 -7.81 14.52 3.54
C ILE A 153 -6.67 15.34 2.96
N LEU A 154 -6.51 15.25 1.64
CA LEU A 154 -5.68 16.15 0.85
C LEU A 154 -6.59 16.97 -0.07
N SER A 155 -6.42 18.29 -0.12
CA SER A 155 -7.24 19.16 -0.96
C SER A 155 -6.45 20.39 -1.42
N ASN A 156 -6.80 20.90 -2.59
CA ASN A 156 -6.26 22.17 -3.10
C ASN A 156 -6.80 23.40 -2.36
N SER A 157 -7.91 23.25 -1.64
CA SER A 157 -8.55 24.35 -0.92
C SER A 157 -9.18 23.85 0.36
N LEU A 158 -8.65 24.31 1.50
CA LEU A 158 -9.15 24.03 2.83
C LEU A 158 -9.74 25.31 3.42
N THR A 159 -11.04 25.48 3.24
CA THR A 159 -11.81 26.53 3.90
C THR A 159 -12.21 26.08 5.31
N ASP A 160 -12.53 27.01 6.21
CA ASP A 160 -13.01 26.67 7.56
C ASP A 160 -14.26 25.77 7.52
N GLU A 161 -15.13 25.99 6.53
CA GLU A 161 -16.33 25.16 6.30
C GLU A 161 -15.94 23.73 5.92
N ASN A 162 -15.03 23.56 4.97
CA ASN A 162 -14.52 22.24 4.57
C ASN A 162 -13.83 21.53 5.71
N ILE A 163 -13.02 22.24 6.50
CA ILE A 163 -12.34 21.68 7.67
C ILE A 163 -13.35 21.16 8.70
N ALA A 164 -14.41 21.94 8.98
CA ALA A 164 -15.47 21.52 9.89
C ALA A 164 -16.20 20.25 9.38
N ALA A 165 -16.52 20.21 8.06
CA ALA A 165 -17.18 19.08 7.43
C ALA A 165 -16.28 17.82 7.41
N VAL A 166 -14.99 17.96 7.11
CA VAL A 166 -13.98 16.89 7.11
C VAL A 166 -13.83 16.29 8.51
N ARG A 167 -13.75 17.14 9.53
CA ARG A 167 -13.71 16.70 10.94
C ARG A 167 -14.98 15.95 11.33
N ALA A 168 -16.14 16.47 10.97
CA ALA A 168 -17.44 15.83 11.26
C ALA A 168 -17.60 14.49 10.52
N ALA A 169 -16.94 14.33 9.36
CA ALA A 169 -16.91 13.08 8.61
C ALA A 169 -15.99 12.03 9.24
N GLY A 170 -15.20 12.38 10.26
CA GLY A 170 -14.32 11.47 10.98
C GLY A 170 -12.91 11.34 10.39
N ALA A 171 -12.44 12.32 9.62
CA ALA A 171 -11.05 12.38 9.21
C ALA A 171 -10.13 12.64 10.41
N ASP A 172 -8.96 12.00 10.43
CA ASP A 172 -7.97 12.16 11.48
C ASP A 172 -7.10 13.40 11.27
N ARG A 173 -6.86 13.72 10.00
CA ARG A 173 -6.08 14.91 9.59
C ARG A 173 -6.52 15.43 8.23
N TRP A 174 -6.09 16.65 7.94
CA TRP A 174 -6.22 17.27 6.62
C TRP A 174 -4.98 18.10 6.33
N ILE A 175 -4.65 18.24 5.05
CA ILE A 175 -3.50 18.98 4.56
C ILE A 175 -3.76 19.49 3.14
N GLU A 176 -3.14 20.60 2.77
CA GLU A 176 -3.22 21.10 1.40
C GLU A 176 -2.33 20.31 0.44
N LYS A 177 -2.79 20.08 -0.79
CA LYS A 177 -1.99 19.42 -1.84
C LYS A 177 -0.72 20.21 -2.19
N GLY A 178 -0.72 21.54 -1.98
CA GLY A 178 0.42 22.43 -2.15
C GLY A 178 1.44 22.42 -1.01
N ALA A 179 1.22 21.65 0.06
CA ALA A 179 2.17 21.52 1.15
C ALA A 179 3.50 20.91 0.69
N SER A 180 4.58 21.20 1.41
CA SER A 180 5.88 20.60 1.12
C SER A 180 5.85 19.07 1.27
N ARG A 181 6.78 18.40 0.57
CA ARG A 181 6.96 16.95 0.70
C ARG A 181 7.10 16.51 2.15
N GLU A 182 7.89 17.24 2.93
CA GLU A 182 8.15 16.95 4.34
C GLU A 182 6.89 17.07 5.19
N GLU A 183 6.05 18.06 4.91
CA GLU A 183 4.76 18.25 5.60
C GLU A 183 3.79 17.14 5.26
N ILE A 184 3.69 16.74 3.98
CA ILE A 184 2.87 15.62 3.54
C ILE A 184 3.33 14.34 4.25
N LEU A 185 4.60 13.96 4.16
CA LEU A 185 5.12 12.74 4.78
C LEU A 185 4.93 12.73 6.30
N ARG A 186 5.10 13.88 6.96
CA ARG A 186 4.84 14.03 8.40
C ARG A 186 3.37 13.84 8.74
N ALA A 187 2.45 14.37 7.92
CA ALA A 187 1.02 14.19 8.14
C ALA A 187 0.58 12.74 7.93
N LEU A 188 1.16 12.06 6.95
CA LEU A 188 0.94 10.65 6.66
C LEU A 188 1.62 9.72 7.68
N GLU A 189 2.53 10.24 8.52
CA GLU A 189 3.36 9.48 9.47
C GLU A 189 4.22 8.41 8.77
N VAL A 190 4.64 8.70 7.54
CA VAL A 190 5.50 7.85 6.73
C VAL A 190 6.96 8.15 7.04
N GLY A 191 7.77 7.10 7.17
CA GLY A 191 9.21 7.24 7.42
C GLY A 191 9.58 7.59 8.88
N GLN A 192 8.61 7.75 9.77
CA GLN A 192 8.87 7.93 11.21
C GLN A 192 9.02 6.55 11.87
N ARG A 193 10.21 5.95 11.78
CA ARG A 193 10.61 4.89 12.71
C ARG A 193 11.08 5.56 14.00
N ILE A 194 10.33 5.36 15.07
CA ILE A 194 10.81 5.61 16.44
C ILE A 194 11.83 4.53 16.79
#